data_b8a43f2ebd4cf64c44aad7083e17bceb
#
_entry.id   b8a43f2ebd4cf64c44aad7083e17bceb
#
_cell.length_a   1.000
_cell.length_b   1.000
_cell.length_c   1.000
_cell.angle_alpha   90.00
_cell.angle_beta   90.00
_cell.angle_gamma   90.00
#
_symmetry.space_group_name_H-M   'P 1'
#
loop_
_entity.id
_entity.type
_entity.pdbx_description
1 polymer ?
#
loop_
_entity_poly.entity_id
_entity_poly.type
_entity_poly.pdbx_seq_one_letter_code
_entity_poly.pdbx_strand_id
1 'polypeptide(L)'
;MGFNEFLSSIFGNKSTRDMKEIQPWVDKIKAAYPEVAKLDNDALRAKTEELKEYIRNSAADQRAKVEELKAGIEEIELENREEVFAQIDKIEKDILETYEKALEEVLPVAFSIVKETAKRLSENEEIVVTATEFDRHLAATKDFVRIEGDKAIWQNHWQAGGTEIVWNMVHYDVQLFGGVVLHKGKIAEMATGEGKTLVATLPVFLNALTGNG
;
A
#
# COMPACT_ATOMS: atom_id res chain seq x y z
N MET A 1 13.94 -33.07 -28.25
CA MET A 1 13.71 -31.68 -27.82
C MET A 1 12.43 -31.17 -28.46
N GLY A 2 11.42 -30.95 -27.66
CA GLY A 2 10.14 -30.45 -28.18
C GLY A 2 10.23 -28.94 -28.55
N PHE A 3 9.40 -28.51 -29.50
CA PHE A 3 9.33 -27.11 -29.95
C PHE A 3 9.16 -26.13 -28.75
N ASN A 4 8.44 -26.52 -27.69
CA ASN A 4 8.28 -25.75 -26.46
C ASN A 4 9.58 -25.64 -25.65
N GLU A 5 10.43 -26.67 -25.60
CA GLU A 5 11.74 -26.61 -24.94
C GLU A 5 12.71 -25.69 -25.71
N PHE A 6 12.67 -25.69 -27.02
CA PHE A 6 13.45 -24.79 -27.86
C PHE A 6 13.02 -23.34 -27.66
N LEU A 7 11.71 -23.04 -27.65
CA LEU A 7 11.20 -21.69 -27.38
C LEU A 7 11.55 -21.23 -25.94
N SER A 8 11.46 -22.10 -24.93
CA SER A 8 11.83 -21.74 -23.56
C SER A 8 13.32 -21.47 -23.40
N SER A 9 14.19 -22.12 -24.21
CA SER A 9 15.64 -21.87 -24.20
C SER A 9 16.03 -20.53 -24.83
N ILE A 10 15.26 -20.06 -25.84
CA ILE A 10 15.53 -18.79 -26.53
C ILE A 10 14.87 -17.59 -25.82
N PHE A 11 13.63 -17.75 -25.35
CA PHE A 11 12.84 -16.64 -24.78
C PHE A 11 12.78 -16.65 -23.24
N GLY A 12 13.40 -17.63 -22.58
CA GLY A 12 13.23 -17.89 -21.17
C GLY A 12 11.78 -18.33 -20.85
N ASN A 13 11.60 -18.98 -19.72
CA ASN A 13 10.26 -19.29 -19.26
C ASN A 13 9.59 -17.98 -18.72
N LYS A 14 8.25 -17.92 -18.73
CA LYS A 14 7.47 -16.76 -18.23
C LYS A 14 7.92 -16.35 -16.82
N SER A 15 8.15 -17.32 -15.95
CA SER A 15 8.65 -17.10 -14.59
C SER A 15 10.00 -16.34 -14.56
N THR A 16 10.93 -16.70 -15.45
CA THR A 16 12.25 -16.01 -15.53
C THR A 16 12.11 -14.56 -15.98
N ARG A 17 11.16 -14.27 -16.87
CA ARG A 17 10.89 -12.89 -17.32
C ARG A 17 10.22 -12.08 -16.21
N ASP A 18 9.22 -12.66 -15.54
CA ASP A 18 8.53 -12.02 -14.42
C ASP A 18 9.51 -11.76 -13.26
N MET A 19 10.43 -12.70 -12.97
CA MET A 19 11.48 -12.46 -11.97
C MET A 19 12.39 -11.28 -12.34
N LYS A 20 12.80 -11.16 -13.60
CA LYS A 20 13.62 -10.02 -14.06
C LYS A 20 12.90 -8.69 -13.99
N GLU A 21 11.59 -8.69 -14.19
CA GLU A 21 10.74 -7.49 -14.08
C GLU A 21 10.54 -7.06 -12.62
N ILE A 22 10.34 -8.01 -11.72
CA ILE A 22 9.96 -7.76 -10.33
C ILE A 22 11.19 -7.57 -9.41
N GLN A 23 12.28 -8.31 -9.64
CA GLN A 23 13.47 -8.26 -8.78
C GLN A 23 14.00 -6.83 -8.53
N PRO A 24 14.07 -5.93 -9.54
CA PRO A 24 14.51 -4.55 -9.29
C PRO A 24 13.66 -3.79 -8.28
N TRP A 25 12.38 -4.13 -8.15
CA TRP A 25 11.50 -3.53 -7.13
C TRP A 25 11.85 -4.01 -5.73
N VAL A 26 12.13 -5.31 -5.58
CA VAL A 26 12.61 -5.86 -4.30
C VAL A 26 13.92 -5.20 -3.90
N ASP A 27 14.82 -5.00 -4.84
CA ASP A 27 16.10 -4.34 -4.59
C ASP A 27 15.91 -2.87 -4.15
N LYS A 28 14.97 -2.15 -4.78
CA LYS A 28 14.60 -0.78 -4.35
C LYS A 28 14.00 -0.76 -2.93
N ILE A 29 13.13 -1.72 -2.60
CA ILE A 29 12.57 -1.85 -1.24
C ILE A 29 13.70 -2.08 -0.24
N LYS A 30 14.62 -3.00 -0.53
CA LYS A 30 15.78 -3.28 0.34
C LYS A 30 16.70 -2.07 0.50
N ALA A 31 16.85 -1.27 -0.53
CA ALA A 31 17.63 -0.03 -0.49
C ALA A 31 16.95 1.08 0.35
N ALA A 32 15.62 1.17 0.31
CA ALA A 32 14.85 2.14 1.09
C ALA A 32 14.71 1.75 2.57
N TYR A 33 14.67 0.44 2.87
CA TYR A 33 14.38 -0.09 4.19
C TYR A 33 15.28 0.44 5.32
N PRO A 34 16.61 0.57 5.18
CA PRO A 34 17.47 1.07 6.26
C PRO A 34 17.13 2.47 6.75
N GLU A 35 16.66 3.35 5.87
CA GLU A 35 16.26 4.70 6.26
C GLU A 35 14.90 4.70 6.99
N VAL A 36 13.97 3.86 6.56
CA VAL A 36 12.69 3.67 7.24
C VAL A 36 12.89 3.04 8.63
N ALA A 37 13.79 2.08 8.77
CA ALA A 37 14.08 1.42 10.03
C ALA A 37 14.71 2.33 11.11
N LYS A 38 15.31 3.48 10.72
CA LYS A 38 15.86 4.47 11.65
C LYS A 38 14.80 5.36 12.29
N LEU A 39 13.62 5.44 11.70
CA LEU A 39 12.53 6.29 12.19
C LEU A 39 12.04 5.77 13.53
N ASP A 40 11.71 6.66 14.47
CA ASP A 40 10.95 6.27 15.65
C ASP A 40 9.49 5.92 15.30
N ASN A 41 8.71 5.53 16.27
CA ASN A 41 7.34 5.06 16.02
C ASN A 41 6.42 6.18 15.50
N ASP A 42 6.55 7.40 16.03
CA ASP A 42 5.75 8.54 15.58
C ASP A 42 6.20 9.01 14.19
N ALA A 43 7.51 9.04 13.92
CA ALA A 43 8.04 9.38 12.60
C ALA A 43 7.66 8.32 11.54
N LEU A 44 7.60 7.03 11.90
CA LEU A 44 7.13 5.97 11.00
C LEU A 44 5.65 6.17 10.62
N ARG A 45 4.81 6.59 11.57
CA ARG A 45 3.40 6.96 11.30
C ARG A 45 3.31 8.21 10.42
N ALA A 46 4.08 9.25 10.77
CA ALA A 46 4.12 10.48 9.99
C ALA A 46 4.55 10.24 8.54
N LYS A 47 5.47 9.29 8.31
CA LYS A 47 5.90 8.90 6.96
C LYS A 47 4.75 8.36 6.11
N THR A 48 3.79 7.67 6.70
CA THR A 48 2.57 7.24 5.99
C THR A 48 1.73 8.44 5.51
N GLU A 49 1.58 9.47 6.34
CA GLU A 49 0.84 10.67 5.95
C GLU A 49 1.58 11.47 4.86
N GLU A 50 2.91 11.54 4.90
CA GLU A 50 3.70 12.12 3.82
C GLU A 50 3.46 11.41 2.48
N LEU A 51 3.40 10.06 2.47
CA LEU A 51 3.11 9.31 1.26
C LEU A 51 1.68 9.57 0.73
N LYS A 52 0.69 9.64 1.62
CA LYS A 52 -0.70 10.00 1.25
C LYS A 52 -0.75 11.39 0.63
N GLU A 53 -0.08 12.35 1.25
CA GLU A 53 -0.04 13.73 0.75
C GLU A 53 0.66 13.81 -0.61
N TYR A 54 1.78 13.12 -0.78
CA TYR A 54 2.49 13.02 -2.06
C TYR A 54 1.58 12.51 -3.18
N ILE A 55 0.90 11.37 -2.96
CA ILE A 55 -0.03 10.78 -3.94
C ILE A 55 -1.19 11.76 -4.22
N ARG A 56 -1.79 12.35 -3.19
CA ARG A 56 -2.90 13.29 -3.34
C ARG A 56 -2.49 14.51 -4.17
N ASN A 57 -1.31 15.03 -3.92
CA ASN A 57 -0.79 16.23 -4.59
C ASN A 57 -0.37 15.96 -6.03
N SER A 58 -0.01 14.72 -6.38
CA SER A 58 0.34 14.35 -7.76
C SER A 58 -0.77 14.63 -8.78
N ALA A 59 -2.05 14.59 -8.36
CA ALA A 59 -3.22 14.83 -9.21
C ALA A 59 -4.02 16.08 -8.77
N ALA A 60 -3.42 17.01 -8.02
CA ALA A 60 -4.15 18.15 -7.45
C ALA A 60 -4.80 19.04 -8.52
N ASP A 61 -4.05 19.39 -9.57
CA ASP A 61 -4.54 20.25 -10.65
C ASP A 61 -5.69 19.59 -11.44
N GLN A 62 -5.55 18.30 -11.70
CA GLN A 62 -6.57 17.49 -12.40
C GLN A 62 -7.87 17.43 -11.58
N ARG A 63 -7.76 17.20 -10.26
CA ARG A 63 -8.93 17.20 -9.35
C ARG A 63 -9.58 18.58 -9.27
N ALA A 64 -8.78 19.65 -9.15
CA ALA A 64 -9.32 21.01 -9.16
C ALA A 64 -10.11 21.29 -10.45
N LYS A 65 -9.61 20.82 -11.61
CA LYS A 65 -10.31 20.96 -12.89
C LYS A 65 -11.61 20.18 -12.94
N VAL A 66 -11.67 18.96 -12.38
CA VAL A 66 -12.92 18.19 -12.28
C VAL A 66 -13.94 18.93 -11.42
N GLU A 67 -13.53 19.46 -10.26
CA GLU A 67 -14.43 20.22 -9.39
C GLU A 67 -14.94 21.51 -10.06
N GLU A 68 -14.08 22.22 -10.78
CA GLU A 68 -14.49 23.41 -11.56
C GLU A 68 -15.57 23.06 -12.60
N LEU A 69 -15.35 21.97 -13.37
CA LEU A 69 -16.29 21.52 -14.38
C LEU A 69 -17.63 21.06 -13.76
N LYS A 70 -17.57 20.33 -12.64
CA LYS A 70 -18.77 19.90 -11.91
C LYS A 70 -19.57 21.08 -11.36
N ALA A 71 -18.89 22.08 -10.81
CA ALA A 71 -19.54 23.28 -10.26
C ALA A 71 -20.24 24.12 -11.33
N GLY A 72 -19.69 24.18 -12.55
CA GLY A 72 -20.27 24.96 -13.67
C GLY A 72 -21.37 24.25 -14.46
N ILE A 73 -21.62 22.96 -14.17
CA ILE A 73 -22.46 22.13 -15.05
C ILE A 73 -23.93 22.59 -15.14
N GLU A 74 -24.46 23.21 -14.07
CA GLU A 74 -25.82 23.71 -14.03
C GLU A 74 -26.01 24.95 -14.90
N GLU A 75 -24.96 25.71 -15.17
CA GLU A 75 -24.96 26.91 -16.01
C GLU A 75 -24.88 26.57 -17.52
N ILE A 76 -24.61 25.31 -17.86
CA ILE A 76 -24.43 24.83 -19.24
C ILE A 76 -25.79 24.35 -19.79
N GLU A 77 -26.09 24.71 -21.04
CA GLU A 77 -27.27 24.21 -21.75
C GLU A 77 -27.27 22.68 -21.83
N LEU A 78 -28.43 22.04 -21.71
CA LEU A 78 -28.58 20.58 -21.64
C LEU A 78 -27.91 19.85 -22.80
N GLU A 79 -27.95 20.43 -24.00
CA GLU A 79 -27.36 19.85 -25.22
C GLU A 79 -25.81 19.74 -25.13
N ASN A 80 -25.16 20.62 -24.35
CA ASN A 80 -23.71 20.69 -24.22
C ASN A 80 -23.17 19.94 -22.98
N ARG A 81 -24.06 19.48 -22.08
CA ARG A 81 -23.62 18.79 -20.83
C ARG A 81 -22.95 17.45 -21.11
N GLU A 82 -23.36 16.74 -22.16
CA GLU A 82 -22.74 15.46 -22.54
C GLU A 82 -21.24 15.60 -22.84
N GLU A 83 -20.85 16.67 -23.53
CA GLU A 83 -19.44 16.96 -23.81
C GLU A 83 -18.65 17.24 -22.53
N VAL A 84 -19.23 17.97 -21.58
CA VAL A 84 -18.59 18.26 -20.29
C VAL A 84 -18.44 16.99 -19.44
N PHE A 85 -19.45 16.12 -19.41
CA PHE A 85 -19.32 14.82 -18.73
C PHE A 85 -18.21 13.96 -19.36
N ALA A 86 -18.14 13.88 -20.69
CA ALA A 86 -17.08 13.16 -21.37
C ALA A 86 -15.67 13.72 -21.05
N GLN A 87 -15.59 15.05 -20.88
CA GLN A 87 -14.33 15.69 -20.44
C GLN A 87 -13.98 15.32 -18.99
N ILE A 88 -14.94 15.32 -18.08
CA ILE A 88 -14.75 14.90 -16.68
C ILE A 88 -14.27 13.46 -16.64
N ASP A 89 -14.95 12.52 -17.31
CA ASP A 89 -14.57 11.10 -17.36
C ASP A 89 -13.14 10.90 -17.85
N LYS A 90 -12.74 11.68 -18.85
CA LYS A 90 -11.34 11.64 -19.35
C LYS A 90 -10.35 12.09 -18.29
N ILE A 91 -10.62 13.21 -17.61
CA ILE A 91 -9.72 13.73 -16.56
C ILE A 91 -9.69 12.76 -15.37
N GLU A 92 -10.82 12.17 -14.98
CA GLU A 92 -10.88 11.18 -13.90
C GLU A 92 -10.05 9.93 -14.24
N LYS A 93 -10.06 9.50 -15.50
CA LYS A 93 -9.15 8.44 -15.97
C LYS A 93 -7.67 8.86 -15.90
N ASP A 94 -7.35 10.07 -16.33
CA ASP A 94 -5.98 10.60 -16.26
C ASP A 94 -5.50 10.71 -14.78
N ILE A 95 -6.41 11.01 -13.84
CA ILE A 95 -6.12 11.00 -12.39
C ILE A 95 -5.72 9.59 -11.93
N LEU A 96 -6.45 8.54 -12.35
CA LEU A 96 -6.09 7.16 -11.99
C LEU A 96 -4.70 6.78 -12.51
N GLU A 97 -4.39 7.12 -13.76
CA GLU A 97 -3.05 6.88 -14.33
C GLU A 97 -1.95 7.65 -13.60
N THR A 98 -2.26 8.86 -13.10
CA THR A 98 -1.35 9.67 -12.29
C THR A 98 -1.11 9.02 -10.93
N TYR A 99 -2.17 8.53 -10.28
CA TYR A 99 -2.06 7.81 -9.02
C TYR A 99 -1.27 6.50 -9.15
N GLU A 100 -1.46 5.73 -10.23
CA GLU A 100 -0.68 4.52 -10.48
C GLU A 100 0.83 4.81 -10.53
N LYS A 101 1.23 5.89 -11.22
CA LYS A 101 2.65 6.32 -11.26
C LYS A 101 3.15 6.73 -9.89
N ALA A 102 2.37 7.53 -9.16
CA ALA A 102 2.74 7.95 -7.81
C ALA A 102 2.85 6.76 -6.84
N LEU A 103 1.96 5.77 -6.95
CA LEU A 103 2.03 4.52 -6.17
C LEU A 103 3.30 3.73 -6.47
N GLU A 104 3.72 3.64 -7.74
CA GLU A 104 4.99 3.01 -8.09
C GLU A 104 6.20 3.73 -7.48
N GLU A 105 6.20 5.07 -7.48
CA GLU A 105 7.28 5.86 -6.90
C GLU A 105 7.40 5.65 -5.38
N VAL A 106 6.28 5.59 -4.66
CA VAL A 106 6.27 5.43 -3.20
C VAL A 106 6.35 3.97 -2.75
N LEU A 107 6.11 2.98 -3.62
CA LEU A 107 6.07 1.55 -3.31
C LEU A 107 7.28 1.09 -2.46
N PRO A 108 8.54 1.44 -2.77
CA PRO A 108 9.68 0.98 -1.99
C PRO A 108 9.61 1.41 -0.53
N VAL A 109 9.20 2.64 -0.28
CA VAL A 109 9.06 3.19 1.08
C VAL A 109 7.83 2.62 1.77
N ALA A 110 6.70 2.52 1.07
CA ALA A 110 5.45 1.97 1.61
C ALA A 110 5.63 0.51 2.07
N PHE A 111 6.25 -0.35 1.25
CA PHE A 111 6.52 -1.73 1.63
C PHE A 111 7.53 -1.83 2.78
N SER A 112 8.49 -0.90 2.84
CA SER A 112 9.42 -0.80 3.95
C SER A 112 8.73 -0.44 5.26
N ILE A 113 7.74 0.47 5.24
CA ILE A 113 6.92 0.84 6.41
C ILE A 113 6.16 -0.38 6.92
N VAL A 114 5.48 -1.12 6.03
CA VAL A 114 4.73 -2.32 6.43
C VAL A 114 5.66 -3.38 7.02
N LYS A 115 6.81 -3.64 6.39
CA LYS A 115 7.81 -4.59 6.89
C LYS A 115 8.36 -4.17 8.26
N GLU A 116 8.69 -2.89 8.43
CA GLU A 116 9.23 -2.37 9.70
C GLU A 116 8.18 -2.41 10.81
N THR A 117 6.94 -2.05 10.53
CA THR A 117 5.83 -2.14 11.48
C THR A 117 5.60 -3.59 11.93
N ALA A 118 5.60 -4.53 10.98
CA ALA A 118 5.48 -5.96 11.27
C ALA A 118 6.64 -6.46 12.15
N LYS A 119 7.87 -6.01 11.87
CA LYS A 119 9.06 -6.33 12.67
C LYS A 119 8.94 -5.79 14.09
N ARG A 120 8.59 -4.52 14.26
CA ARG A 120 8.43 -3.90 15.60
C ARG A 120 7.38 -4.63 16.44
N LEU A 121 6.24 -4.99 15.85
CA LEU A 121 5.23 -5.79 16.51
C LEU A 121 5.72 -7.20 16.88
N SER A 122 6.63 -7.80 16.09
CA SER A 122 7.18 -9.12 16.39
C SER A 122 8.26 -9.09 17.47
N GLU A 123 8.95 -7.97 17.66
CA GLU A 123 10.07 -7.80 18.59
C GLU A 123 9.66 -7.14 19.91
N ASN A 124 8.48 -6.53 20.00
CA ASN A 124 8.02 -5.79 21.17
C ASN A 124 6.57 -6.18 21.53
N GLU A 125 6.31 -6.43 22.80
CA GLU A 125 4.94 -6.69 23.30
C GLU A 125 4.04 -5.47 23.12
N GLU A 126 4.62 -4.27 23.21
CA GLU A 126 3.92 -3.00 23.12
C GLU A 126 4.66 -2.01 22.22
N ILE A 127 3.91 -1.26 21.44
CA ILE A 127 4.40 -0.13 20.65
C ILE A 127 3.73 1.14 21.16
N VAL A 128 4.56 2.08 21.61
CA VAL A 128 4.09 3.36 22.15
C VAL A 128 4.23 4.45 21.08
N VAL A 129 3.15 5.21 20.88
CA VAL A 129 3.06 6.33 19.95
C VAL A 129 2.31 7.49 20.59
N THR A 130 2.42 8.69 20.03
CA THR A 130 1.56 9.82 20.40
C THR A 130 0.11 9.51 19.97
N ALA A 131 -0.84 9.65 20.91
CA ALA A 131 -2.23 9.30 20.68
C ALA A 131 -2.92 10.26 19.71
N THR A 132 -3.49 9.72 18.65
CA THR A 132 -4.37 10.43 17.72
C THR A 132 -5.84 10.23 18.10
N GLU A 133 -6.76 10.94 17.44
CA GLU A 133 -8.20 10.70 17.59
C GLU A 133 -8.59 9.29 17.16
N PHE A 134 -7.95 8.77 16.12
CA PHE A 134 -8.15 7.39 15.67
C PHE A 134 -7.79 6.38 16.76
N ASP A 135 -6.65 6.54 17.44
CA ASP A 135 -6.23 5.66 18.53
C ASP A 135 -7.23 5.71 19.68
N ARG A 136 -7.72 6.91 20.05
CA ARG A 136 -8.72 7.10 21.11
C ARG A 136 -10.06 6.45 20.78
N HIS A 137 -10.49 6.59 19.53
CA HIS A 137 -11.72 5.94 19.05
C HIS A 137 -11.60 4.41 19.07
N LEU A 138 -10.46 3.89 18.63
CA LEU A 138 -10.20 2.46 18.59
C LEU A 138 -10.10 1.86 20.01
N ALA A 139 -9.42 2.55 20.92
CA ALA A 139 -9.29 2.12 22.31
C ALA A 139 -10.64 2.01 23.07
N ALA A 140 -11.67 2.71 22.61
CA ALA A 140 -13.02 2.58 23.17
C ALA A 140 -13.71 1.26 22.79
N THR A 141 -13.23 0.53 21.78
CA THR A 141 -13.88 -0.66 21.21
C THR A 141 -12.98 -1.89 21.11
N LYS A 142 -11.67 -1.70 21.26
CA LYS A 142 -10.66 -2.75 21.09
C LYS A 142 -9.75 -2.81 22.30
N ASP A 143 -9.40 -4.02 22.70
CA ASP A 143 -8.56 -4.33 23.85
C ASP A 143 -7.06 -4.31 23.57
N PHE A 144 -6.67 -4.38 22.28
CA PHE A 144 -5.26 -4.37 21.86
C PHE A 144 -4.66 -2.97 21.72
N VAL A 145 -5.39 -1.93 22.04
CA VAL A 145 -4.89 -0.55 22.14
C VAL A 145 -5.47 0.12 23.39
N ARG A 146 -4.63 0.81 24.16
CA ARG A 146 -5.04 1.59 25.32
C ARG A 146 -4.44 2.99 25.25
N ILE A 147 -5.08 3.92 25.94
CA ILE A 147 -4.64 5.33 26.02
C ILE A 147 -4.13 5.61 27.43
N GLU A 148 -2.93 6.17 27.50
CA GLU A 148 -2.33 6.65 28.74
C GLU A 148 -1.86 8.11 28.52
N GLY A 149 -2.67 9.07 29.00
CA GLY A 149 -2.43 10.49 28.80
C GLY A 149 -2.43 10.88 27.32
N ASP A 150 -1.27 11.29 26.83
CA ASP A 150 -1.02 11.65 25.42
C ASP A 150 -0.47 10.49 24.58
N LYS A 151 -0.36 9.29 25.16
CA LYS A 151 0.18 8.11 24.49
C LYS A 151 -0.89 7.11 24.14
N ALA A 152 -0.75 6.46 22.99
CA ALA A 152 -1.43 5.24 22.60
C ALA A 152 -0.45 4.08 22.65
N ILE A 153 -0.83 3.02 23.33
CA ILE A 153 -0.03 1.82 23.55
C ILE A 153 -0.72 0.69 22.79
N TRP A 154 -0.08 0.20 21.77
CA TRP A 154 -0.55 -0.87 20.89
C TRP A 154 0.09 -2.18 21.28
N GLN A 155 -0.72 -3.19 21.57
CA GLN A 155 -0.25 -4.53 21.92
C GLN A 155 0.01 -5.34 20.65
N ASN A 156 0.97 -6.27 20.71
CA ASN A 156 1.26 -7.20 19.62
C ASN A 156 0.36 -8.44 19.65
N HIS A 157 -0.62 -8.51 20.54
CA HIS A 157 -1.52 -9.64 20.73
C HIS A 157 -2.99 -9.17 20.85
N TRP A 158 -3.91 -10.04 20.46
CA TRP A 158 -5.35 -9.81 20.54
C TRP A 158 -6.12 -11.14 20.59
N GLN A 159 -7.39 -11.08 20.98
CA GLN A 159 -8.28 -12.24 20.96
C GLN A 159 -8.93 -12.39 19.57
N ALA A 160 -8.81 -13.58 18.96
CA ALA A 160 -9.44 -13.93 17.70
C ALA A 160 -10.09 -15.32 17.80
N GLY A 161 -11.43 -15.39 17.68
CA GLY A 161 -12.17 -16.65 17.73
C GLY A 161 -12.01 -17.42 19.05
N GLY A 162 -11.78 -16.71 20.17
CA GLY A 162 -11.57 -17.32 21.49
C GLY A 162 -10.14 -17.81 21.77
N THR A 163 -9.20 -17.52 20.85
CA THR A 163 -7.78 -17.84 21.00
C THR A 163 -6.96 -16.56 20.97
N GLU A 164 -5.96 -16.48 21.83
CA GLU A 164 -5.00 -15.39 21.79
C GLU A 164 -4.06 -15.55 20.59
N ILE A 165 -3.97 -14.51 19.80
CA ILE A 165 -3.04 -14.40 18.67
C ILE A 165 -1.95 -13.41 19.05
N VAL A 166 -0.69 -13.81 18.87
CA VAL A 166 0.49 -12.96 19.04
C VAL A 166 1.11 -12.71 17.67
N TRP A 167 1.38 -11.45 17.33
CA TRP A 167 2.04 -11.12 16.08
C TRP A 167 3.52 -11.49 16.16
N ASN A 168 3.95 -12.44 15.33
CA ASN A 168 5.33 -12.93 15.27
C ASN A 168 5.87 -13.03 13.83
N MET A 169 5.27 -12.30 12.90
CA MET A 169 5.58 -12.41 11.47
C MET A 169 6.33 -11.17 10.97
N VAL A 170 7.34 -11.40 10.13
CA VAL A 170 8.08 -10.35 9.40
C VAL A 170 8.18 -10.75 7.93
N HIS A 171 8.04 -9.81 7.02
CA HIS A 171 8.10 -10.08 5.58
C HIS A 171 9.50 -10.51 5.14
N TYR A 172 9.59 -11.66 4.49
CA TYR A 172 10.77 -12.13 3.77
C TYR A 172 10.84 -11.53 2.35
N ASP A 173 12.01 -11.58 1.73
CA ASP A 173 12.22 -11.04 0.37
C ASP A 173 11.25 -11.68 -0.66
N VAL A 174 10.99 -12.98 -0.56
CA VAL A 174 10.01 -13.68 -1.42
C VAL A 174 8.58 -13.16 -1.24
N GLN A 175 8.24 -12.70 -0.03
CA GLN A 175 6.91 -12.10 0.25
C GLN A 175 6.84 -10.65 -0.26
N LEU A 176 7.93 -9.88 -0.19
CA LEU A 176 8.03 -8.58 -0.85
C LEU A 176 7.85 -8.73 -2.37
N PHE A 177 8.50 -9.74 -2.96
CA PHE A 177 8.34 -10.11 -4.36
C PHE A 177 6.86 -10.38 -4.69
N GLY A 178 6.20 -11.25 -3.92
CA GLY A 178 4.79 -11.58 -4.08
C GLY A 178 3.88 -10.35 -3.99
N GLY A 179 4.17 -9.44 -3.05
CA GLY A 179 3.44 -8.17 -2.91
C GLY A 179 3.54 -7.28 -4.15
N VAL A 180 4.73 -7.17 -4.75
CA VAL A 180 4.93 -6.44 -6.01
C VAL A 180 4.18 -7.11 -7.17
N VAL A 181 4.22 -8.44 -7.26
CA VAL A 181 3.47 -9.21 -8.27
C VAL A 181 1.98 -8.88 -8.19
N LEU A 182 1.39 -8.88 -6.98
CA LEU A 182 -0.02 -8.55 -6.77
C LEU A 182 -0.34 -7.09 -7.12
N HIS A 183 0.52 -6.14 -6.72
CA HIS A 183 0.34 -4.74 -7.06
C HIS A 183 0.36 -4.50 -8.58
N LYS A 184 1.19 -5.25 -9.32
CA LYS A 184 1.24 -5.20 -10.79
C LYS A 184 0.06 -5.92 -11.47
N GLY A 185 -0.99 -6.29 -10.74
CA GLY A 185 -2.18 -6.97 -11.28
C GLY A 185 -1.92 -8.39 -11.77
N LYS A 186 -0.82 -9.02 -11.33
CA LYS A 186 -0.46 -10.40 -11.68
C LYS A 186 -0.89 -11.37 -10.58
N ILE A 187 -0.93 -12.65 -10.89
CA ILE A 187 -1.24 -13.72 -9.93
C ILE A 187 0.07 -14.19 -9.29
N ALA A 188 0.13 -14.12 -7.94
CA ALA A 188 1.20 -14.70 -7.16
C ALA A 188 0.79 -16.11 -6.70
N GLU A 189 1.36 -17.15 -7.33
CA GLU A 189 1.19 -18.53 -6.87
C GLU A 189 2.10 -18.78 -5.67
N MET A 190 1.49 -19.20 -4.56
CA MET A 190 2.19 -19.47 -3.30
C MET A 190 1.67 -20.76 -2.68
N ALA A 191 2.57 -21.60 -2.17
CA ALA A 191 2.22 -22.83 -1.48
C ALA A 191 1.50 -22.56 -0.14
N THR A 192 0.87 -23.61 0.40
CA THR A 192 0.24 -23.52 1.72
C THR A 192 1.32 -23.26 2.79
N GLY A 193 1.05 -22.32 3.70
CA GLY A 193 2.00 -21.94 4.76
C GLY A 193 3.00 -20.84 4.40
N GLU A 194 3.07 -20.37 3.16
CA GLU A 194 4.02 -19.33 2.72
C GLU A 194 3.61 -17.89 3.09
N GLY A 195 2.52 -17.73 3.85
CA GLY A 195 2.11 -16.42 4.36
C GLY A 195 1.36 -15.54 3.36
N LYS A 196 0.45 -16.12 2.55
CA LYS A 196 -0.37 -15.38 1.56
C LYS A 196 -1.06 -14.15 2.15
N THR A 197 -1.62 -14.27 3.36
CA THR A 197 -2.28 -13.17 4.06
C THR A 197 -1.30 -12.05 4.36
N LEU A 198 -0.08 -12.39 4.81
CA LEU A 198 0.97 -11.42 5.09
C LEU A 198 1.42 -10.70 3.83
N VAL A 199 1.57 -11.41 2.71
CA VAL A 199 1.89 -10.82 1.39
C VAL A 199 0.82 -9.82 0.95
N ALA A 200 -0.47 -10.15 1.15
CA ALA A 200 -1.58 -9.28 0.76
C ALA A 200 -1.59 -7.94 1.51
N THR A 201 -1.02 -7.86 2.72
CA THR A 201 -0.94 -6.59 3.47
C THR A 201 -0.16 -5.50 2.71
N LEU A 202 0.83 -5.88 1.91
CA LEU A 202 1.69 -4.97 1.16
C LEU A 202 0.93 -4.16 0.09
N PRO A 203 0.29 -4.80 -0.91
CA PRO A 203 -0.46 -4.07 -1.92
C PRO A 203 -1.73 -3.42 -1.35
N VAL A 204 -2.37 -4.01 -0.34
CA VAL A 204 -3.53 -3.41 0.33
C VAL A 204 -3.15 -2.09 0.99
N PHE A 205 -2.06 -2.06 1.76
CA PHE A 205 -1.56 -0.82 2.37
C PHE A 205 -1.22 0.22 1.30
N LEU A 206 -0.45 -0.16 0.27
CA LEU A 206 -0.02 0.75 -0.79
C LEU A 206 -1.22 1.39 -1.50
N ASN A 207 -2.18 0.59 -1.97
CA ASN A 207 -3.33 1.11 -2.70
C ASN A 207 -4.26 1.95 -1.82
N ALA A 208 -4.39 1.61 -0.53
CA ALA A 208 -5.18 2.40 0.42
C ALA A 208 -4.62 3.82 0.65
N LEU A 209 -3.35 4.10 0.33
CA LEU A 209 -2.77 5.45 0.44
C LEU A 209 -3.45 6.47 -0.48
N THR A 210 -4.10 6.03 -1.57
CA THR A 210 -4.86 6.93 -2.46
C THR A 210 -6.11 7.52 -1.80
N GLY A 211 -6.66 6.84 -0.79
CA GLY A 211 -7.96 7.16 -0.20
C GLY A 211 -9.16 6.78 -1.07
N ASN A 212 -8.92 6.13 -2.21
CA ASN A 212 -9.94 5.63 -3.13
C ASN A 212 -10.06 4.11 -2.93
N GLY A 213 -10.94 3.67 -2.03
CA GLY A 213 -11.11 2.26 -1.73
C GLY A 213 -12.49 1.95 -1.20
#